data_0f292577ed13b3a540cc4b380bafe9f3
#
_entry.id   0f292577ed13b3a540cc4b380bafe9f3
#
_cell.length_a   1.000
_cell.length_b   1.000
_cell.length_c   1.000
_cell.angle_alpha   90.00
_cell.angle_beta   90.00
_cell.angle_gamma   90.00
#
_symmetry.space_group_name_H-M   'P 1'
#
loop_
_entity.id
_entity.type
_entity.pdbx_description
1 polymer ?
#
loop_
_entity_poly.entity_id
_entity_poly.type
_entity_poly.pdbx_seq_one_letter_code
_entity_poly.pdbx_strand_id
1 'polypeptide(L)'
;MSTKISTSVNIAGVELKNPVMTASGTFGSGAEYSEFVDLSKLGAVVTKGVANVPWPGNPTPRVAEIRSGMMNAIGLQNPGIDLFCKRDIPFLKQYDTKII
;
A
#
# COMPACT_ATOMS: atom_id res chain seq x y z
N MET A 1 -1.90 26.79 28.65
CA MET A 1 -1.23 26.62 27.34
C MET A 1 -1.46 25.21 26.86
N SER A 2 -1.96 25.05 25.67
CA SER A 2 -2.04 23.72 25.05
C SER A 2 -0.69 23.39 24.44
N THR A 3 -0.17 22.21 24.75
CA THR A 3 1.02 21.67 24.09
C THR A 3 0.61 20.96 22.81
N LYS A 4 1.14 21.41 21.70
CA LYS A 4 0.88 20.79 20.41
C LYS A 4 1.87 19.66 20.19
N ILE A 5 1.37 18.44 20.05
CA ILE A 5 2.18 17.27 19.75
C ILE A 5 2.25 17.10 18.24
N SER A 6 3.45 16.99 17.71
CA SER A 6 3.67 16.69 16.31
C SER A 6 4.10 15.22 16.16
N THR A 7 3.48 14.51 15.25
CA THR A 7 3.87 13.15 14.87
C THR A 7 4.57 13.11 13.51
N SER A 8 4.85 14.27 12.92
CA SER A 8 5.52 14.30 11.62
C SER A 8 6.91 13.71 11.69
N VAL A 9 7.31 13.04 10.62
CA VAL A 9 8.64 12.46 10.45
C VAL A 9 9.16 12.77 9.06
N ASN A 10 10.47 12.84 8.92
CA ASN A 10 11.12 13.01 7.62
C ASN A 10 11.89 11.74 7.29
N ILE A 11 11.62 11.16 6.12
CA ILE A 11 12.31 9.97 5.62
C ILE A 11 12.96 10.33 4.30
N ALA A 12 14.28 10.44 4.31
CA ALA A 12 15.09 10.74 3.11
C ALA A 12 14.62 11.99 2.35
N GLY A 13 14.21 13.04 3.08
CA GLY A 13 13.72 14.29 2.49
C GLY A 13 12.22 14.33 2.23
N VAL A 14 11.49 13.24 2.45
CA VAL A 14 10.04 13.18 2.31
C VAL A 14 9.40 13.38 3.67
N GLU A 15 8.60 14.43 3.79
CA GLU A 15 7.89 14.75 5.03
C GLU A 15 6.58 13.96 5.11
N LEU A 16 6.40 13.19 6.19
CA LEU A 16 5.18 12.45 6.48
C LEU A 16 4.48 13.07 7.68
N LYS A 17 3.16 13.22 7.64
CA LYS A 17 2.41 13.79 8.76
C LYS A 17 2.45 12.94 10.02
N ASN A 18 2.69 11.63 9.90
CA ASN A 18 2.89 10.69 10.98
C ASN A 18 3.70 9.49 10.47
N PRO A 19 4.23 8.62 11.35
CA PRO A 19 5.09 7.52 10.93
C PRO A 19 4.34 6.27 10.48
N VAL A 20 3.01 6.31 10.41
CA VAL A 20 2.22 5.12 10.06
C VAL A 20 2.19 4.95 8.54
N MET A 21 2.69 3.83 8.09
CA MET A 21 2.69 3.44 6.68
C MET A 21 2.11 2.03 6.53
N THR A 22 1.48 1.78 5.39
CA THR A 22 0.98 0.44 5.09
C THR A 22 2.08 -0.44 4.51
N ALA A 23 1.85 -1.75 4.52
CA ALA A 23 2.75 -2.72 3.90
C ALA A 23 2.06 -3.32 2.68
N SER A 24 2.72 -3.27 1.53
CA SER A 24 2.15 -3.67 0.24
C SER A 24 1.65 -5.12 0.20
N GLY A 25 2.30 -6.02 0.96
CA GLY A 25 1.93 -7.44 1.00
C GLY A 25 0.59 -7.73 1.65
N THR A 26 0.10 -6.82 2.51
CA THR A 26 -1.18 -6.98 3.21
C THR A 26 -2.22 -5.95 2.80
N PHE A 27 -1.79 -4.78 2.36
CA PHE A 27 -2.68 -3.66 2.08
C PHE A 27 -2.95 -3.46 0.57
N GLY A 28 -2.16 -4.09 -0.29
CA GLY A 28 -2.24 -3.88 -1.73
C GLY A 28 -1.98 -2.42 -2.10
N SER A 29 -2.77 -1.88 -3.01
CA SER A 29 -2.68 -0.47 -3.40
C SER A 29 -3.71 0.42 -2.67
N GLY A 30 -4.41 -0.13 -1.68
CA GLY A 30 -5.23 0.64 -0.75
C GLY A 30 -6.72 0.75 -1.08
N ALA A 31 -7.14 0.43 -2.31
CA ALA A 31 -8.53 0.58 -2.71
C ALA A 31 -9.49 -0.25 -1.85
N GLU A 32 -9.16 -1.52 -1.63
CA GLU A 32 -10.00 -2.43 -0.84
C GLU A 32 -10.12 -2.00 0.62
N TYR A 33 -8.99 -1.62 1.23
CA TYR A 33 -8.97 -1.22 2.64
C TYR A 33 -9.46 0.20 2.88
N SER A 34 -9.60 1.02 1.85
CA SER A 34 -10.16 2.36 1.98
C SER A 34 -11.61 2.36 2.49
N GLU A 35 -12.31 1.23 2.35
CA GLU A 35 -13.65 1.05 2.90
C GLU A 35 -13.65 0.94 4.43
N PHE A 36 -12.53 0.57 5.03
CA PHE A 36 -12.42 0.35 6.48
C PHE A 36 -11.54 1.39 7.18
N VAL A 37 -10.65 2.04 6.45
CA VAL A 37 -9.67 2.99 6.98
C VAL A 37 -9.65 4.23 6.11
N ASP A 38 -9.72 5.41 6.75
CA ASP A 38 -9.51 6.66 6.05
C ASP A 38 -8.02 6.82 5.73
N LEU A 39 -7.66 6.67 4.47
CA LEU A 39 -6.28 6.73 4.02
C LEU A 39 -5.64 8.10 4.29
N SER A 40 -6.44 9.16 4.43
CA SER A 40 -5.93 10.51 4.76
C SER A 40 -5.33 10.60 6.17
N LYS A 41 -5.60 9.61 7.02
CA LYS A 41 -5.02 9.54 8.38
C LYS A 41 -3.63 8.90 8.39
N LEU A 42 -3.22 8.28 7.29
CA LEU A 42 -1.93 7.60 7.18
C LEU A 42 -0.84 8.56 6.72
N GLY A 43 0.37 8.35 7.21
CA GLY A 43 1.55 9.06 6.76
C GLY A 43 1.89 8.73 5.31
N ALA A 44 1.78 7.46 4.95
CA ALA A 44 1.99 6.99 3.58
C ALA A 44 1.26 5.68 3.31
N VAL A 45 0.92 5.47 2.04
CA VAL A 45 0.50 4.18 1.51
C VAL A 45 1.65 3.63 0.66
N VAL A 46 2.21 2.51 1.11
CA VAL A 46 3.24 1.79 0.35
C VAL A 46 2.52 0.83 -0.58
N THR A 47 2.61 1.07 -1.88
CA THR A 47 1.83 0.35 -2.88
C THR A 47 2.45 -0.98 -3.25
N LYS A 48 1.69 -1.78 -4.00
CA LYS A 48 2.17 -3.04 -4.56
C LYS A 48 3.31 -2.78 -5.55
N GLY A 49 4.35 -3.62 -5.49
CA GLY A 49 5.38 -3.64 -6.54
C GLY A 49 4.75 -3.92 -7.90
N VAL A 50 5.12 -3.14 -8.91
CA VAL A 50 4.46 -3.16 -10.21
C VAL A 50 5.47 -3.44 -11.31
N ALA A 51 5.12 -4.39 -12.19
CA ALA A 51 5.92 -4.74 -13.37
C ALA A 51 5.60 -3.80 -14.54
N ASN A 52 6.44 -3.81 -15.55
CA ASN A 52 6.22 -3.04 -16.78
C ASN A 52 5.06 -3.56 -17.63
N VAL A 53 4.61 -4.78 -17.38
CA VAL A 53 3.45 -5.41 -18.03
C VAL A 53 2.55 -6.03 -16.97
N PRO A 54 1.26 -6.29 -17.26
CA PRO A 54 0.40 -7.03 -16.34
C PRO A 54 1.00 -8.38 -15.98
N TRP A 55 0.97 -8.71 -14.68
CA TRP A 55 1.56 -9.93 -14.16
C TRP A 55 0.51 -10.69 -13.36
N PRO A 56 -0.02 -11.81 -13.86
CA PRO A 56 -1.13 -12.52 -13.21
C PRO A 56 -0.72 -13.32 -11.96
N GLY A 57 0.58 -13.51 -11.75
CA GLY A 57 1.06 -14.36 -10.67
C GLY A 57 0.91 -15.86 -10.99
N ASN A 58 1.08 -16.66 -9.96
CA ASN A 58 0.98 -18.12 -10.09
C ASN A 58 -0.48 -18.58 -10.12
N PRO A 59 -0.76 -19.76 -10.72
CA PRO A 59 -2.10 -20.34 -10.65
C PRO A 59 -2.46 -20.74 -9.20
N THR A 60 -3.75 -20.78 -8.91
CA THR A 60 -4.25 -21.26 -7.63
C THR A 60 -4.28 -22.80 -7.60
N PRO A 61 -4.14 -23.44 -6.41
CA PRO A 61 -3.97 -22.83 -5.09
C PRO A 61 -2.56 -22.24 -4.88
N ARG A 62 -2.49 -21.07 -4.26
CA ARG A 62 -1.22 -20.36 -4.06
C ARG A 62 -1.05 -19.81 -2.65
N VAL A 63 -1.93 -20.23 -1.75
CA VAL A 63 -1.86 -19.94 -0.32
C VAL A 63 -2.10 -21.24 0.42
N ALA A 64 -1.30 -21.50 1.46
CA ALA A 64 -1.43 -22.70 2.29
C ALA A 64 -1.24 -22.32 3.76
N GLU A 65 -2.10 -22.84 4.61
CA GLU A 65 -1.94 -22.74 6.05
C GLU A 65 -0.88 -23.72 6.53
N ILE A 66 -0.01 -23.24 7.42
CA ILE A 66 1.02 -24.06 8.06
C ILE A 66 0.89 -23.91 9.58
N ARG A 67 1.68 -24.68 10.34
CA ARG A 67 1.68 -24.56 11.80
C ARG A 67 2.12 -23.15 12.18
N SER A 68 1.23 -22.41 12.89
CA SER A 68 1.47 -21.05 13.38
C SER A 68 1.72 -20.00 12.27
N GLY A 69 1.20 -20.23 11.07
CA GLY A 69 1.41 -19.26 10.01
C GLY A 69 0.74 -19.63 8.70
N MET A 70 1.15 -18.93 7.67
CA MET A 70 0.63 -19.08 6.33
C MET A 70 1.77 -18.96 5.33
N MET A 71 1.78 -19.85 4.33
CA MET A 71 2.71 -19.83 3.22
C MET A 71 2.01 -19.37 1.96
N ASN A 72 2.68 -18.59 1.13
CA ASN A 72 2.11 -18.18 -0.15
C ASN A 72 3.13 -18.29 -1.29
N ALA A 73 2.61 -18.43 -2.47
CA ALA A 73 3.34 -18.36 -3.73
C ALA A 73 2.50 -17.54 -4.73
N ILE A 74 2.18 -16.30 -4.36
CA ILE A 74 1.34 -15.41 -5.17
C ILE A 74 2.00 -15.10 -6.51
N GLY A 75 3.32 -14.90 -6.53
CA GLY A 75 4.06 -14.66 -7.78
C GLY A 75 3.96 -13.24 -8.29
N LEU A 76 3.95 -12.25 -7.38
CA LEU A 76 3.96 -10.82 -7.70
C LEU A 76 2.79 -10.39 -8.61
N GLN A 77 1.58 -10.86 -8.31
CA GLN A 77 0.39 -10.44 -9.06
C GLN A 77 0.24 -8.92 -9.00
N ASN A 78 0.16 -8.28 -10.16
CA ASN A 78 -0.01 -6.82 -10.25
C ASN A 78 -0.61 -6.44 -11.62
N PRO A 79 -1.20 -5.23 -11.72
CA PRO A 79 -1.89 -4.81 -12.94
C PRO A 79 -0.97 -4.33 -14.07
N GLY A 80 0.32 -4.20 -13.82
CA GLY A 80 1.24 -3.52 -14.72
C GLY A 80 1.25 -2.01 -14.53
N ILE A 81 2.35 -1.37 -14.93
CA ILE A 81 2.57 0.06 -14.66
C ILE A 81 1.54 0.97 -15.33
N ASP A 82 1.08 0.63 -16.52
CA ASP A 82 0.13 1.48 -17.25
C ASP A 82 -1.20 1.60 -16.51
N LEU A 83 -1.77 0.47 -16.09
CA LEU A 83 -3.02 0.48 -15.34
C LEU A 83 -2.84 1.05 -13.93
N PHE A 84 -1.71 0.78 -13.30
CA PHE A 84 -1.38 1.37 -12.01
C PHE A 84 -1.39 2.90 -12.08
N CYS A 85 -0.74 3.49 -13.09
CA CYS A 85 -0.72 4.93 -13.28
C CYS A 85 -2.09 5.53 -13.64
N LYS A 86 -2.92 4.78 -14.35
CA LYS A 86 -4.24 5.27 -14.80
C LYS A 86 -5.34 5.08 -13.77
N ARG A 87 -5.24 4.09 -12.90
CA ARG A 87 -6.29 3.71 -11.95
C ARG A 87 -5.87 3.94 -10.50
N ASP A 88 -4.75 3.35 -10.09
CA ASP A 88 -4.39 3.30 -8.68
C ASP A 88 -3.81 4.64 -8.18
N ILE A 89 -2.95 5.27 -8.94
CA ILE A 89 -2.39 6.58 -8.59
C ILE A 89 -3.47 7.66 -8.49
N PRO A 90 -4.37 7.83 -9.48
CA PRO A 90 -5.45 8.82 -9.35
C PRO A 90 -6.37 8.54 -8.15
N PHE A 91 -6.66 7.27 -7.88
CA PHE A 91 -7.45 6.89 -6.70
C PHE A 91 -6.76 7.34 -5.41
N LEU A 92 -5.47 7.04 -5.24
CA LEU A 92 -4.73 7.39 -4.03
C LEU A 92 -4.53 8.90 -3.88
N LYS A 93 -4.45 9.64 -4.98
CA LYS A 93 -4.31 11.10 -4.95
C LYS A 93 -5.52 11.85 -4.41
N GLN A 94 -6.65 11.18 -4.23
CA GLN A 94 -7.82 11.75 -3.56
C GLN A 94 -7.59 11.94 -2.06
N TYR A 95 -6.61 11.27 -1.49
CA TYR A 95 -6.32 11.27 -0.07
C TYR A 95 -5.06 12.07 0.24
N ASP A 96 -5.08 12.76 1.39
CA ASP A 96 -3.92 13.47 1.90
C ASP A 96 -2.95 12.48 2.58
N THR A 97 -2.25 11.71 1.78
CA THR A 97 -1.24 10.76 2.22
C THR A 97 -0.14 10.67 1.16
N LYS A 98 1.06 10.28 1.56
CA LYS A 98 2.13 10.03 0.59
C LYS A 98 1.93 8.67 -0.07
N ILE A 99 2.36 8.58 -1.31
CA ILE A 99 2.31 7.35 -2.11
C ILE A 99 3.74 6.88 -2.34
N ILE A 100 4.06 5.66 -1.91
CA ILE A 100 5.39 5.05 -2.04
C ILE A 100 5.28 3.74 -2.81
#